data_15734c9608b46a6ef7fbe86217c7d466
#
_entry.id   15734c9608b46a6ef7fbe86217c7d466
#
_cell.length_a   1.000
_cell.length_b   1.000
_cell.length_c   1.000
_cell.angle_alpha   90.00
_cell.angle_beta   90.00
_cell.angle_gamma   90.00
#
_symmetry.space_group_name_H-M   'P 1'
#
loop_
_entity.id
_entity.type
_entity.pdbx_description
1 polymer ?
#
loop_
_entity_poly.entity_id
_entity_poly.type
_entity_poly.pdbx_seq_one_letter_code
_entity_poly.pdbx_strand_id
1 'polypeptide(L)'
;MPQQAALAGHFTLPGTSMTLNRMGYGAMQLAGPQVWGPPRDVAAAISVLREAVDAGVNHIDTSDYYGPHVTNQLIKQALHPYPEGLVIVTKVGARRGADKSWLPALSRQELIDAVHDNLRNLGLDTLDVVNLRVGGFMEPSDGSIEAPLTVLAELQRQGLIRHIGLSNVTPSQLAQGQSIAAIVCVQNAYNVVLRKDDGFVDDLAARGIAYVPFFPMGGFTPVQSSILDDAAASLHATPMQLALAWLLQRSPNILLIPGTSSVAHLRENLEASKVEIPRKVIGDLDSLGR
;
A
#
# COMPACT_ATOMS: atom_id res chain seq x y z
N MET A 1 21.23 -14.10 -16.23
CA MET A 1 20.31 -13.78 -15.14
C MET A 1 18.96 -14.36 -15.50
N PRO A 2 18.30 -15.19 -14.68
CA PRO A 2 16.95 -15.62 -15.01
C PRO A 2 16.09 -14.35 -15.09
N GLN A 3 15.34 -14.23 -16.18
CA GLN A 3 14.37 -13.17 -16.39
C GLN A 3 13.34 -13.31 -15.27
N GLN A 4 13.37 -12.41 -14.27
CA GLN A 4 12.36 -12.37 -13.22
C GLN A 4 11.02 -12.20 -13.93
N ALA A 5 10.15 -13.18 -13.79
CA ALA A 5 8.78 -13.09 -14.32
C ALA A 5 8.15 -11.82 -13.71
N ALA A 6 7.73 -10.92 -14.58
CA ALA A 6 7.12 -9.66 -14.13
C ALA A 6 5.95 -10.00 -13.19
N LEU A 7 6.03 -9.58 -11.91
CA LEU A 7 5.05 -9.87 -10.88
C LEU A 7 3.69 -9.24 -11.24
N ALA A 8 2.87 -9.98 -12.00
CA ALA A 8 1.56 -9.58 -12.56
C ALA A 8 1.60 -8.38 -13.52
N GLY A 9 2.74 -8.15 -14.19
CA GLY A 9 2.96 -6.95 -15.00
C GLY A 9 3.36 -5.73 -14.17
N HIS A 10 3.35 -4.55 -14.81
CA HIS A 10 3.81 -3.32 -14.20
C HIS A 10 2.88 -2.16 -14.53
N PHE A 11 3.00 -1.10 -13.74
CA PHE A 11 2.28 0.14 -13.91
C PHE A 11 3.24 1.32 -13.69
N THR A 12 3.26 2.27 -14.63
CA THR A 12 4.06 3.49 -14.49
C THR A 12 3.22 4.57 -13.82
N LEU A 13 3.71 5.14 -12.73
CA LEU A 13 3.02 6.22 -12.02
C LEU A 13 2.91 7.45 -12.93
N PRO A 14 1.74 8.13 -12.97
CA PRO A 14 1.49 9.20 -13.92
C PRO A 14 2.45 10.37 -13.75
N GLY A 15 2.99 10.86 -14.86
CA GLY A 15 3.94 12.00 -14.88
C GLY A 15 5.31 11.69 -14.28
N THR A 16 5.67 10.41 -14.10
CA THR A 16 6.95 9.99 -13.53
C THR A 16 7.65 8.96 -14.43
N SER A 17 8.92 8.64 -14.11
CA SER A 17 9.63 7.49 -14.65
C SER A 17 9.52 6.24 -13.77
N MET A 18 8.75 6.29 -12.68
CA MET A 18 8.62 5.17 -11.73
C MET A 18 7.68 4.10 -12.28
N THR A 19 8.26 3.00 -12.72
CA THR A 19 7.54 1.81 -13.18
C THR A 19 7.57 0.75 -12.09
N LEU A 20 6.41 0.46 -11.50
CA LEU A 20 6.25 -0.46 -10.37
C LEU A 20 5.70 -1.80 -10.86
N ASN A 21 6.25 -2.89 -10.36
CA ASN A 21 5.62 -4.21 -10.50
C ASN A 21 4.29 -4.21 -9.76
N ARG A 22 3.26 -4.86 -10.30
CA ARG A 22 1.91 -4.78 -9.70
C ARG A 22 1.79 -5.54 -8.38
N MET A 23 2.75 -6.42 -8.07
CA MET A 23 2.93 -7.04 -6.76
C MET A 23 4.06 -6.32 -6.01
N GLY A 24 3.70 -5.57 -5.00
CA GLY A 24 4.60 -4.92 -4.06
C GLY A 24 4.61 -5.62 -2.69
N TYR A 25 5.10 -4.92 -1.68
CA TYR A 25 5.18 -5.41 -0.31
C TYR A 25 4.69 -4.36 0.69
N GLY A 26 3.76 -4.76 1.58
CA GLY A 26 3.26 -3.94 2.69
C GLY A 26 4.00 -4.24 3.99
N ALA A 27 4.63 -3.21 4.55
CA ALA A 27 5.52 -3.38 5.71
C ALA A 27 4.82 -3.29 7.09
N MET A 28 3.51 -3.07 7.14
CA MET A 28 2.79 -2.85 8.41
C MET A 28 2.95 -4.02 9.39
N GLN A 29 3.01 -5.26 8.89
CA GLN A 29 3.14 -6.47 9.73
C GLN A 29 4.56 -6.71 10.24
N LEU A 30 5.54 -5.87 9.89
CA LEU A 30 6.88 -5.91 10.46
C LEU A 30 6.96 -5.26 11.85
N ALA A 31 5.95 -4.50 12.26
CA ALA A 31 5.83 -4.04 13.64
C ALA A 31 5.30 -5.16 14.56
N GLY A 32 5.48 -4.99 15.85
CA GLY A 32 4.96 -5.90 16.87
C GLY A 32 3.42 -5.92 16.92
N PRO A 33 2.83 -6.71 17.83
CA PRO A 33 1.39 -6.85 17.96
C PRO A 33 0.66 -5.50 18.05
N GLN A 34 -0.48 -5.38 17.38
CA GLN A 34 -1.25 -4.13 17.24
C GLN A 34 -0.49 -3.03 16.50
N VAL A 35 0.46 -3.40 15.65
CA VAL A 35 1.34 -2.45 14.94
C VAL A 35 2.08 -1.53 15.93
N TRP A 36 2.61 -2.12 17.01
CA TRP A 36 3.27 -1.39 18.10
C TRP A 36 4.57 -2.06 18.55
N GLY A 37 5.64 -1.26 18.63
CA GLY A 37 6.95 -1.73 19.04
C GLY A 37 7.62 -2.66 18.02
N PRO A 38 8.76 -3.25 18.36
CA PRO A 38 9.51 -4.12 17.48
C PRO A 38 8.80 -5.47 17.27
N PRO A 39 9.07 -6.16 16.13
CA PRO A 39 8.61 -7.53 15.94
C PRO A 39 9.21 -8.47 16.98
N ARG A 40 8.58 -9.63 17.14
CA ARG A 40 9.11 -10.69 18.00
C ARG A 40 10.45 -11.25 17.50
N ASP A 41 10.62 -11.27 16.19
CA ASP A 41 11.82 -11.73 15.50
C ASP A 41 12.27 -10.69 14.46
N VAL A 42 13.28 -9.92 14.84
CA VAL A 42 13.89 -8.89 13.99
C VAL A 42 14.63 -9.54 12.81
N ALA A 43 15.27 -10.68 13.01
CA ALA A 43 15.99 -11.36 11.94
C ALA A 43 15.05 -11.88 10.85
N ALA A 44 13.89 -12.42 11.24
CA ALA A 44 12.84 -12.80 10.30
C ALA A 44 12.29 -11.58 9.54
N ALA A 45 12.06 -10.45 10.20
CA ALA A 45 11.61 -9.21 9.56
C ALA A 45 12.62 -8.67 8.52
N ILE A 46 13.91 -8.74 8.81
CA ILE A 46 14.98 -8.38 7.88
C ILE A 46 15.02 -9.36 6.70
N SER A 47 14.88 -10.66 6.98
CA SER A 47 14.93 -11.70 5.95
C SER A 47 13.78 -11.57 4.96
N VAL A 48 12.56 -11.26 5.42
CA VAL A 48 11.41 -11.10 4.53
C VAL A 48 11.55 -9.87 3.63
N LEU A 49 12.12 -8.77 4.12
CA LEU A 49 12.39 -7.58 3.30
C LEU A 49 13.40 -7.86 2.20
N ARG A 50 14.48 -8.57 2.51
CA ARG A 50 15.50 -8.96 1.53
C ARG A 50 14.93 -9.92 0.49
N GLU A 51 14.22 -10.95 0.94
CA GLU A 51 13.55 -11.90 0.05
C GLU A 51 12.56 -11.21 -0.90
N ALA A 52 11.81 -10.20 -0.42
CA ALA A 52 10.87 -9.45 -1.26
C ALA A 52 11.60 -8.78 -2.44
N VAL A 53 12.70 -8.10 -2.16
CA VAL A 53 13.52 -7.42 -3.19
C VAL A 53 14.17 -8.45 -4.12
N ASP A 54 14.74 -9.53 -3.58
CA ASP A 54 15.36 -10.60 -4.35
C ASP A 54 14.36 -11.32 -5.26
N ALA A 55 13.09 -11.40 -4.85
CA ALA A 55 11.98 -11.93 -5.65
C ALA A 55 11.46 -10.97 -6.72
N GLY A 56 11.98 -9.74 -6.79
CA GLY A 56 11.62 -8.76 -7.81
C GLY A 56 10.58 -7.71 -7.36
N VAL A 57 10.21 -7.68 -6.09
CA VAL A 57 9.41 -6.57 -5.57
C VAL A 57 10.23 -5.28 -5.68
N ASN A 58 9.68 -4.27 -6.35
CA ASN A 58 10.36 -3.01 -6.57
C ASN A 58 9.61 -1.80 -5.94
N HIS A 59 8.58 -2.05 -5.12
CA HIS A 59 8.00 -1.02 -4.27
C HIS A 59 7.58 -1.58 -2.91
N ILE A 60 7.87 -0.82 -1.87
CA ILE A 60 7.55 -1.14 -0.48
C ILE A 60 6.65 -0.03 0.06
N ASP A 61 5.47 -0.42 0.56
CA ASP A 61 4.56 0.47 1.25
C ASP A 61 4.79 0.41 2.76
N THR A 62 5.05 1.55 3.35
CA THR A 62 5.35 1.70 4.78
C THR A 62 4.66 2.90 5.39
N SER A 63 4.94 3.17 6.65
CA SER A 63 4.68 4.44 7.34
C SER A 63 5.53 4.54 8.61
N ASP A 64 5.97 5.75 8.93
CA ASP A 64 6.76 5.97 10.14
C ASP A 64 5.98 5.81 11.44
N TYR A 65 4.63 5.87 11.37
CA TYR A 65 3.79 5.56 12.53
C TYR A 65 3.54 4.05 12.73
N TYR A 66 4.15 3.15 11.92
CA TYR A 66 4.14 1.72 12.16
C TYR A 66 5.19 1.33 13.19
N GLY A 67 4.72 0.91 14.37
CA GLY A 67 5.53 0.51 15.48
C GLY A 67 6.13 1.59 16.40
N PRO A 68 5.75 2.85 16.51
CA PRO A 68 6.23 4.03 15.78
C PRO A 68 7.72 3.99 15.49
N HIS A 69 8.13 4.43 14.33
CA HIS A 69 9.50 4.46 13.78
C HIS A 69 10.11 3.09 13.45
N VAL A 70 9.65 2.02 14.11
CA VAL A 70 10.26 0.68 14.05
C VAL A 70 10.32 0.13 12.63
N THR A 71 9.21 0.20 11.89
CA THR A 71 9.13 -0.40 10.55
C THR A 71 10.08 0.29 9.56
N ASN A 72 10.15 1.62 9.57
CA ASN A 72 11.08 2.37 8.72
C ASN A 72 12.54 2.07 9.07
N GLN A 73 12.87 1.95 10.37
CA GLN A 73 14.21 1.57 10.81
C GLN A 73 14.59 0.16 10.38
N LEU A 74 13.65 -0.79 10.39
CA LEU A 74 13.87 -2.15 9.89
C LEU A 74 14.11 -2.17 8.38
N ILE A 75 13.34 -1.39 7.60
CA ILE A 75 13.54 -1.25 6.16
C ILE A 75 14.94 -0.71 5.87
N LYS A 76 15.35 0.35 6.58
CA LYS A 76 16.71 0.90 6.49
C LYS A 76 17.76 -0.15 6.83
N GLN A 77 17.60 -0.84 7.94
CA GLN A 77 18.57 -1.87 8.40
C GLN A 77 18.70 -3.03 7.40
N ALA A 78 17.59 -3.42 6.77
CA ALA A 78 17.55 -4.54 5.82
C ALA A 78 18.13 -4.20 4.45
N LEU A 79 17.84 -2.98 3.94
CA LEU A 79 17.96 -2.66 2.51
C LEU A 79 18.86 -1.46 2.18
N HIS A 80 19.28 -0.66 3.18
CA HIS A 80 20.14 0.49 2.89
C HIS A 80 21.62 0.04 2.73
N PRO A 81 22.36 0.51 1.69
CA PRO A 81 21.89 1.38 0.62
C PRO A 81 20.85 0.70 -0.28
N TYR A 82 19.79 1.43 -0.61
CA TYR A 82 18.67 0.88 -1.36
C TYR A 82 19.07 0.49 -2.78
N PRO A 83 18.59 -0.66 -3.29
CA PRO A 83 18.81 -1.03 -4.69
C PRO A 83 18.23 0.01 -5.65
N GLU A 84 18.89 0.19 -6.78
CA GLU A 84 18.39 1.04 -7.86
C GLU A 84 17.00 0.56 -8.33
N GLY A 85 16.08 1.49 -8.51
CA GLY A 85 14.71 1.20 -8.94
C GLY A 85 13.76 0.72 -7.83
N LEU A 86 14.22 0.54 -6.59
CA LEU A 86 13.33 0.31 -5.45
C LEU A 86 12.67 1.62 -5.03
N VAL A 87 11.34 1.65 -5.05
CA VAL A 87 10.51 2.80 -4.64
C VAL A 87 9.94 2.57 -3.25
N ILE A 88 10.13 3.54 -2.35
CA ILE A 88 9.53 3.51 -1.02
C ILE A 88 8.35 4.46 -0.96
N VAL A 89 7.16 3.88 -0.72
CA VAL A 89 5.91 4.62 -0.55
C VAL A 89 5.61 4.71 0.93
N THR A 90 5.55 5.92 1.47
CA THR A 90 5.23 6.13 2.89
C THR A 90 3.97 6.96 3.09
N LYS A 91 3.56 7.17 4.34
CA LYS A 91 2.34 7.89 4.69
C LYS A 91 2.61 8.89 5.81
N VAL A 92 1.91 10.01 5.76
CA VAL A 92 1.80 11.00 6.84
C VAL A 92 0.33 11.35 7.07
N GLY A 93 0.01 12.05 8.15
CA GLY A 93 -1.35 12.47 8.47
C GLY A 93 -2.01 11.65 9.59
N ALA A 94 -1.28 10.66 10.14
CA ALA A 94 -1.69 9.94 11.33
C ALA A 94 -0.51 9.77 12.30
N ARG A 95 -0.81 9.54 13.56
CA ARG A 95 0.15 9.20 14.62
C ARG A 95 -0.43 8.16 15.57
N ARG A 96 0.41 7.59 16.40
CA ARG A 96 -0.02 6.63 17.42
C ARG A 96 -0.08 7.30 18.79
N GLY A 97 -1.18 7.08 19.49
CA GLY A 97 -1.30 7.44 20.91
C GLY A 97 -0.52 6.47 21.81
N ALA A 98 -0.23 6.88 23.06
CA ALA A 98 0.42 6.02 24.05
C ALA A 98 -0.43 4.78 24.41
N ASP A 99 -1.74 4.88 24.23
CA ASP A 99 -2.72 3.79 24.35
C ASP A 99 -2.82 2.92 23.08
N LYS A 100 -1.93 3.12 22.13
CA LYS A 100 -1.90 2.49 20.80
C LYS A 100 -3.05 2.88 19.86
N SER A 101 -3.81 3.92 20.18
CA SER A 101 -4.84 4.47 19.30
C SER A 101 -4.23 5.05 18.02
N TRP A 102 -5.04 5.11 16.97
CA TRP A 102 -4.73 5.78 15.70
C TRP A 102 -5.35 7.16 15.74
N LEU A 103 -4.53 8.19 15.77
CA LEU A 103 -4.95 9.59 15.89
C LEU A 103 -4.62 10.34 14.61
N PRO A 104 -5.48 11.28 14.16
CA PRO A 104 -5.10 12.18 13.08
C PRO A 104 -3.92 13.08 13.50
N ALA A 105 -3.08 13.43 12.53
CA ALA A 105 -1.91 14.29 12.69
C ALA A 105 -1.78 15.16 11.43
N LEU A 106 -2.70 16.11 11.26
CA LEU A 106 -2.90 16.88 10.02
C LEU A 106 -2.52 18.36 10.17
N SER A 107 -2.07 18.79 11.34
CA SER A 107 -1.55 20.17 11.50
C SER A 107 -0.25 20.34 10.71
N ARG A 108 0.04 21.58 10.33
CA ARG A 108 1.26 21.93 9.57
C ARG A 108 2.51 21.33 10.21
N GLN A 109 2.67 21.52 11.52
CA GLN A 109 3.87 21.08 12.23
C GLN A 109 3.96 19.55 12.28
N GLU A 110 2.84 18.85 12.57
CA GLU A 110 2.82 17.37 12.59
C GLU A 110 3.19 16.78 11.24
N LEU A 111 2.75 17.38 10.13
CA LEU A 111 3.10 16.90 8.78
C LEU A 111 4.57 17.14 8.45
N ILE A 112 5.12 18.31 8.82
CA ILE A 112 6.54 18.61 8.63
C ILE A 112 7.39 17.62 9.45
N ASP A 113 7.07 17.43 10.72
CA ASP A 113 7.80 16.51 11.60
C ASP A 113 7.72 15.07 11.06
N ALA A 114 6.54 14.62 10.62
CA ALA A 114 6.34 13.29 10.06
C ALA A 114 7.17 13.05 8.78
N VAL A 115 7.31 14.05 7.90
CA VAL A 115 8.17 13.94 6.71
C VAL A 115 9.63 13.83 7.12
N HIS A 116 10.10 14.64 8.06
CA HIS A 116 11.48 14.57 8.55
C HIS A 116 11.77 13.26 9.31
N ASP A 117 10.81 12.74 10.07
CA ASP A 117 10.93 11.45 10.73
C ASP A 117 11.08 10.31 9.72
N ASN A 118 10.25 10.31 8.65
CA ASN A 118 10.40 9.34 7.56
C ASN A 118 11.78 9.42 6.90
N LEU A 119 12.26 10.62 6.54
CA LEU A 119 13.58 10.82 5.95
C LEU A 119 14.69 10.25 6.86
N ARG A 120 14.67 10.60 8.14
CA ARG A 120 15.66 10.15 9.12
C ARG A 120 15.64 8.64 9.33
N ASN A 121 14.44 8.06 9.53
CA ASN A 121 14.29 6.65 9.87
C ASN A 121 14.50 5.72 8.68
N LEU A 122 14.21 6.19 7.46
CA LEU A 122 14.55 5.49 6.21
C LEU A 122 15.99 5.77 5.77
N GLY A 123 16.63 6.84 6.24
CA GLY A 123 17.96 7.26 5.79
C GLY A 123 17.97 7.77 4.35
N LEU A 124 16.96 8.55 3.99
CA LEU A 124 16.77 9.15 2.67
C LEU A 124 16.86 10.67 2.75
N ASP A 125 17.38 11.30 1.73
CA ASP A 125 17.38 12.76 1.57
C ASP A 125 16.07 13.26 0.91
N THR A 126 15.41 12.40 0.16
CA THR A 126 14.14 12.68 -0.51
C THR A 126 13.25 11.42 -0.48
N LEU A 127 11.97 11.57 -0.11
CA LEU A 127 10.98 10.48 -0.14
C LEU A 127 10.42 10.32 -1.56
N ASP A 128 10.30 9.09 -2.05
CA ASP A 128 9.83 8.82 -3.40
C ASP A 128 8.34 9.15 -3.58
N VAL A 129 7.48 8.55 -2.74
CA VAL A 129 6.03 8.81 -2.74
C VAL A 129 5.54 8.95 -1.30
N VAL A 130 4.83 10.03 -1.01
CA VAL A 130 4.21 10.27 0.29
C VAL A 130 2.70 10.36 0.12
N ASN A 131 1.98 9.44 0.75
CA ASN A 131 0.52 9.47 0.82
C ASN A 131 0.06 10.35 1.98
N LEU A 132 -0.73 11.38 1.68
CA LEU A 132 -1.50 12.07 2.71
C LEU A 132 -2.66 11.16 3.15
N ARG A 133 -2.59 10.63 4.36
CA ARG A 133 -3.68 9.84 4.93
C ARG A 133 -4.63 10.74 5.70
N VAL A 134 -5.91 10.65 5.32
CA VAL A 134 -7.02 11.35 5.98
C VAL A 134 -8.13 10.35 6.35
N GLY A 135 -9.22 10.83 6.91
CA GLY A 135 -10.37 9.98 7.25
C GLY A 135 -10.15 9.09 8.47
N GLY A 136 -11.09 8.17 8.66
CA GLY A 136 -11.07 7.19 9.74
C GLY A 136 -10.14 6.01 9.47
N PHE A 137 -10.31 4.93 10.24
CA PHE A 137 -9.44 3.75 10.09
C PHE A 137 -9.67 3.01 8.76
N MET A 138 -10.91 2.77 8.38
CA MET A 138 -11.29 2.05 7.15
C MET A 138 -11.98 2.92 6.12
N GLU A 139 -12.66 3.96 6.56
CA GLU A 139 -13.56 4.76 5.75
C GLU A 139 -13.00 6.17 5.54
N PRO A 140 -13.10 6.71 4.33
CA PRO A 140 -12.90 8.12 4.12
C PRO A 140 -13.84 8.95 4.99
N SER A 141 -13.45 10.16 5.35
CA SER A 141 -14.32 11.14 5.99
C SER A 141 -14.45 12.35 5.10
N ASP A 142 -15.61 12.98 5.14
CA ASP A 142 -15.83 14.24 4.44
C ASP A 142 -14.95 15.35 5.03
N GLY A 143 -14.73 16.39 4.24
CA GLY A 143 -13.97 17.56 4.63
C GLY A 143 -12.88 17.94 3.64
N SER A 144 -12.39 19.16 3.77
CA SER A 144 -11.32 19.66 2.92
C SER A 144 -9.97 19.05 3.31
N ILE A 145 -9.20 18.69 2.30
CA ILE A 145 -7.80 18.28 2.45
C ILE A 145 -6.83 19.39 2.01
N GLU A 146 -7.34 20.59 1.71
CA GLU A 146 -6.55 21.70 1.16
C GLU A 146 -5.38 22.08 2.07
N ALA A 147 -5.64 22.36 3.33
CA ALA A 147 -4.60 22.79 4.26
C ALA A 147 -3.48 21.76 4.45
N PRO A 148 -3.75 20.48 4.78
CA PRO A 148 -2.71 19.48 4.93
C PRO A 148 -2.00 19.15 3.62
N LEU A 149 -2.70 19.13 2.49
CA LEU A 149 -2.08 18.83 1.20
C LEU A 149 -1.18 19.97 0.71
N THR A 150 -1.54 21.22 0.98
CA THR A 150 -0.70 22.38 0.69
C THR A 150 0.65 22.29 1.41
N VAL A 151 0.68 21.80 2.65
CA VAL A 151 1.94 21.54 3.36
C VAL A 151 2.81 20.53 2.63
N LEU A 152 2.24 19.42 2.16
CA LEU A 152 3.01 18.42 1.41
C LEU A 152 3.49 18.96 0.06
N ALA A 153 2.68 19.78 -0.62
CA ALA A 153 3.09 20.42 -1.87
C ALA A 153 4.24 21.43 -1.65
N GLU A 154 4.29 22.10 -0.51
CA GLU A 154 5.43 22.95 -0.12
C GLU A 154 6.70 22.12 0.13
N LEU A 155 6.59 21.01 0.86
CA LEU A 155 7.70 20.09 1.12
C LEU A 155 8.20 19.42 -0.19
N GLN A 156 7.29 19.15 -1.12
CA GLN A 156 7.65 18.68 -2.48
C GLN A 156 8.47 19.73 -3.22
N ARG A 157 8.07 21.00 -3.20
CA ARG A 157 8.83 22.10 -3.84
C ARG A 157 10.20 22.33 -3.19
N GLN A 158 10.36 21.96 -1.92
CA GLN A 158 11.65 21.97 -1.20
C GLN A 158 12.54 20.75 -1.53
N GLY A 159 12.04 19.78 -2.33
CA GLY A 159 12.79 18.59 -2.70
C GLY A 159 12.78 17.47 -1.66
N LEU A 160 11.99 17.58 -0.59
CA LEU A 160 11.88 16.54 0.45
C LEU A 160 10.96 15.38 0.04
N ILE A 161 10.05 15.62 -0.90
CA ILE A 161 9.11 14.66 -1.46
C ILE A 161 9.17 14.74 -2.98
N ARG A 162 9.28 13.59 -3.67
CA ARG A 162 9.24 13.54 -5.14
C ARG A 162 7.81 13.55 -5.65
N HIS A 163 6.96 12.68 -5.12
CA HIS A 163 5.58 12.52 -5.58
C HIS A 163 4.62 12.39 -4.41
N ILE A 164 3.38 12.85 -4.63
CA ILE A 164 2.32 12.85 -3.64
C ILE A 164 1.22 11.89 -4.08
N GLY A 165 0.78 11.05 -3.14
CA GLY A 165 -0.43 10.25 -3.22
C GLY A 165 -1.44 10.64 -2.14
N LEU A 166 -2.61 10.04 -2.19
CA LEU A 166 -3.67 10.21 -1.20
C LEU A 166 -4.07 8.86 -0.60
N SER A 167 -4.46 8.84 0.66
CA SER A 167 -4.92 7.63 1.31
C SER A 167 -6.19 7.89 2.12
N ASN A 168 -7.16 7.00 1.95
CA ASN A 168 -8.46 7.02 2.61
C ASN A 168 -9.27 8.28 2.28
N VAL A 169 -9.43 8.53 0.98
CA VAL A 169 -10.03 9.74 0.41
C VAL A 169 -11.25 9.43 -0.44
N THR A 170 -12.14 10.42 -0.56
CA THR A 170 -13.26 10.41 -1.49
C THR A 170 -12.87 10.89 -2.89
N PRO A 171 -13.68 10.63 -3.95
CA PRO A 171 -13.46 11.20 -5.27
C PRO A 171 -13.42 12.74 -5.28
N SER A 172 -14.22 13.42 -4.43
CA SER A 172 -14.21 14.88 -4.30
C SER A 172 -12.91 15.39 -3.69
N GLN A 173 -12.36 14.68 -2.71
CA GLN A 173 -11.05 15.00 -2.13
C GLN A 173 -9.91 14.78 -3.12
N LEU A 174 -9.99 13.75 -3.98
CA LEU A 174 -9.05 13.60 -5.08
C LEU A 174 -9.11 14.79 -6.03
N ALA A 175 -10.31 15.22 -6.44
CA ALA A 175 -10.47 16.38 -7.32
C ALA A 175 -9.90 17.67 -6.68
N GLN A 176 -10.16 17.89 -5.39
CA GLN A 176 -9.55 18.98 -4.64
C GLN A 176 -8.02 18.86 -4.60
N GLY A 177 -7.51 17.66 -4.32
CA GLY A 177 -6.08 17.41 -4.27
C GLY A 177 -5.36 17.71 -5.59
N GLN A 178 -5.97 17.37 -6.70
CA GLN A 178 -5.42 17.61 -8.03
C GLN A 178 -5.39 19.09 -8.43
N SER A 179 -6.17 19.94 -7.78
CA SER A 179 -6.04 21.40 -7.96
C SER A 179 -4.82 21.99 -7.23
N ILE A 180 -4.18 21.22 -6.33
CA ILE A 180 -3.07 21.65 -5.49
C ILE A 180 -1.75 21.03 -5.95
N ALA A 181 -1.76 19.71 -6.25
CA ALA A 181 -0.57 18.96 -6.64
C ALA A 181 -0.92 17.82 -7.60
N ALA A 182 0.08 17.35 -8.36
CA ALA A 182 -0.06 16.11 -9.12
C ALA A 182 -0.17 14.91 -8.17
N ILE A 183 -1.25 14.14 -8.28
CA ILE A 183 -1.52 12.97 -7.45
C ILE A 183 -1.22 11.71 -8.27
N VAL A 184 -0.28 10.87 -7.80
CA VAL A 184 0.18 9.70 -8.53
C VAL A 184 -0.55 8.40 -8.16
N CYS A 185 -1.13 8.33 -6.97
CA CYS A 185 -1.87 7.16 -6.51
C CYS A 185 -2.94 7.51 -5.46
N VAL A 186 -3.93 6.62 -5.35
CA VAL A 186 -4.92 6.62 -4.25
C VAL A 186 -4.86 5.28 -3.55
N GLN A 187 -4.86 5.29 -2.21
CA GLN A 187 -4.79 4.11 -1.38
C GLN A 187 -5.98 4.06 -0.42
N ASN A 188 -6.98 3.24 -0.72
CA ASN A 188 -8.20 3.06 0.08
C ASN A 188 -8.42 1.59 0.46
N ALA A 189 -9.32 1.34 1.41
CA ALA A 189 -9.76 -0.02 1.74
C ALA A 189 -10.62 -0.59 0.61
N TYR A 190 -10.19 -1.72 0.03
CA TYR A 190 -10.91 -2.36 -1.07
C TYR A 190 -10.52 -3.84 -1.19
N ASN A 191 -11.49 -4.70 -1.35
CA ASN A 191 -11.31 -6.14 -1.55
C ASN A 191 -12.57 -6.76 -2.16
N VAL A 192 -12.58 -8.07 -2.31
CA VAL A 192 -13.67 -8.82 -2.95
C VAL A 192 -15.05 -8.59 -2.31
N VAL A 193 -15.13 -8.23 -1.03
CA VAL A 193 -16.40 -7.93 -0.32
C VAL A 193 -16.61 -6.43 -0.06
N LEU A 194 -15.55 -5.65 0.02
CA LEU A 194 -15.61 -4.20 0.25
C LEU A 194 -15.45 -3.47 -1.09
N ARG A 195 -16.56 -3.23 -1.77
CA ARG A 195 -16.63 -2.81 -3.17
C ARG A 195 -17.10 -1.37 -3.40
N LYS A 196 -17.15 -0.55 -2.34
CA LYS A 196 -17.63 0.85 -2.42
C LYS A 196 -16.89 1.69 -3.45
N ASP A 197 -15.60 1.38 -3.68
CA ASP A 197 -14.74 2.11 -4.60
C ASP A 197 -14.75 1.57 -6.03
N ASP A 198 -15.66 0.66 -6.42
CA ASP A 198 -15.70 0.10 -7.78
C ASP A 198 -15.65 1.18 -8.87
N GLY A 199 -16.55 2.17 -8.80
CA GLY A 199 -16.56 3.29 -9.74
C GLY A 199 -15.34 4.19 -9.62
N PHE A 200 -14.76 4.31 -8.43
CA PHE A 200 -13.56 5.10 -8.20
C PHE A 200 -12.32 4.43 -8.80
N VAL A 201 -12.20 3.11 -8.67
CA VAL A 201 -11.16 2.31 -9.33
C VAL A 201 -11.21 2.47 -10.85
N ASP A 202 -12.41 2.43 -11.43
CA ASP A 202 -12.60 2.57 -12.88
C ASP A 202 -12.28 3.99 -13.38
N ASP A 203 -12.67 5.04 -12.63
CA ASP A 203 -12.31 6.43 -12.95
C ASP A 203 -10.79 6.64 -12.87
N LEU A 204 -10.13 6.13 -11.83
CA LEU A 204 -8.69 6.22 -11.68
C LEU A 204 -7.95 5.47 -12.80
N ALA A 205 -8.44 4.30 -13.22
CA ALA A 205 -7.88 3.55 -14.35
C ALA A 205 -7.96 4.34 -15.66
N ALA A 206 -9.12 4.94 -15.94
CA ALA A 206 -9.31 5.79 -17.12
C ALA A 206 -8.38 7.01 -17.16
N ARG A 207 -7.97 7.48 -15.99
CA ARG A 207 -7.08 8.64 -15.81
C ARG A 207 -5.61 8.27 -15.64
N GLY A 208 -5.27 6.98 -15.66
CA GLY A 208 -3.90 6.48 -15.51
C GLY A 208 -3.32 6.73 -14.10
N ILE A 209 -4.15 6.79 -13.06
CA ILE A 209 -3.75 6.95 -11.67
C ILE A 209 -3.75 5.59 -10.99
N ALA A 210 -2.70 5.26 -10.23
CA ALA A 210 -2.62 4.00 -9.51
C ALA A 210 -3.65 3.94 -8.37
N TYR A 211 -4.26 2.75 -8.19
CA TYR A 211 -5.09 2.43 -7.04
C TYR A 211 -4.40 1.34 -6.20
N VAL A 212 -4.24 1.61 -4.90
CA VAL A 212 -3.48 0.72 -3.99
C VAL A 212 -4.41 0.23 -2.88
N PRO A 213 -5.09 -0.93 -3.07
CA PRO A 213 -6.01 -1.45 -2.07
C PRO A 213 -5.25 -1.92 -0.83
N PHE A 214 -5.66 -1.47 0.35
CA PHE A 214 -5.20 -2.06 1.59
C PHE A 214 -6.26 -3.02 2.16
N PHE A 215 -5.82 -3.98 2.99
CA PHE A 215 -6.62 -5.06 3.56
C PHE A 215 -7.32 -5.95 2.53
N PRO A 216 -6.56 -6.60 1.65
CA PRO A 216 -7.12 -7.46 0.58
C PRO A 216 -7.96 -8.62 1.12
N MET A 217 -7.76 -9.04 2.39
CA MET A 217 -8.53 -10.07 3.09
C MET A 217 -9.29 -9.54 4.32
N GLY A 218 -9.64 -8.24 4.35
CA GLY A 218 -10.43 -7.65 5.44
C GLY A 218 -9.61 -7.13 6.63
N GLY A 219 -8.28 -7.17 6.56
CA GLY A 219 -7.40 -6.60 7.58
C GLY A 219 -7.40 -7.41 8.89
N PHE A 220 -7.77 -6.76 10.00
CA PHE A 220 -7.82 -7.40 11.31
C PHE A 220 -9.00 -8.36 11.49
N THR A 221 -10.02 -8.27 10.64
CA THR A 221 -11.13 -9.21 10.57
C THR A 221 -11.11 -9.86 9.19
N PRO A 222 -10.52 -11.05 9.05
CA PRO A 222 -10.43 -11.71 7.75
C PRO A 222 -11.81 -11.95 7.15
N VAL A 223 -11.91 -11.79 5.83
CA VAL A 223 -13.09 -12.16 5.05
C VAL A 223 -13.32 -13.66 5.22
N GLN A 224 -14.48 -14.03 5.72
CA GLN A 224 -14.93 -15.44 5.80
C GLN A 224 -16.03 -15.64 4.76
N SER A 225 -15.78 -16.54 3.82
CA SER A 225 -16.74 -16.81 2.74
C SER A 225 -16.51 -18.20 2.17
N SER A 226 -17.53 -19.06 2.25
CA SER A 226 -17.46 -20.39 1.62
C SER A 226 -17.29 -20.27 0.10
N ILE A 227 -17.84 -19.25 -0.53
CA ILE A 227 -17.66 -18.99 -1.97
C ILE A 227 -16.18 -18.74 -2.28
N LEU A 228 -15.50 -17.95 -1.46
CA LEU A 228 -14.07 -17.68 -1.64
C LEU A 228 -13.23 -18.95 -1.41
N ASP A 229 -13.56 -19.72 -0.36
CA ASP A 229 -12.86 -20.94 -0.01
C ASP A 229 -13.06 -22.05 -1.07
N ASP A 230 -14.28 -22.28 -1.53
CA ASP A 230 -14.60 -23.26 -2.56
C ASP A 230 -13.96 -22.88 -3.91
N ALA A 231 -13.99 -21.60 -4.27
CA ALA A 231 -13.34 -21.10 -5.48
C ALA A 231 -11.81 -21.27 -5.41
N ALA A 232 -11.18 -20.95 -4.28
CA ALA A 232 -9.76 -21.13 -4.08
C ALA A 232 -9.37 -22.62 -4.19
N ALA A 233 -10.11 -23.52 -3.53
CA ALA A 233 -9.89 -24.96 -3.61
C ALA A 233 -9.99 -25.48 -5.05
N SER A 234 -10.97 -25.00 -5.83
CA SER A 234 -11.17 -25.40 -7.23
C SER A 234 -10.02 -25.00 -8.15
N LEU A 235 -9.25 -23.98 -7.77
CA LEU A 235 -8.11 -23.45 -8.52
C LEU A 235 -6.76 -23.87 -7.90
N HIS A 236 -6.76 -24.77 -6.91
CA HIS A 236 -5.58 -25.19 -6.17
C HIS A 236 -4.78 -24.00 -5.59
N ALA A 237 -5.49 -22.94 -5.19
CA ALA A 237 -4.94 -21.74 -4.60
C ALA A 237 -5.41 -21.58 -3.15
N THR A 238 -4.73 -20.73 -2.37
CA THR A 238 -5.25 -20.32 -1.07
C THR A 238 -6.27 -19.17 -1.23
N PRO A 239 -7.19 -18.96 -0.25
CA PRO A 239 -8.10 -17.82 -0.28
C PRO A 239 -7.39 -16.48 -0.42
N MET A 240 -6.20 -16.31 0.19
CA MET A 240 -5.37 -15.11 0.04
C MET A 240 -4.88 -14.95 -1.40
N GLN A 241 -4.34 -16.02 -2.00
CA GLN A 241 -3.90 -15.99 -3.39
C GLN A 241 -5.04 -15.64 -4.34
N LEU A 242 -6.22 -16.22 -4.13
CA LEU A 242 -7.39 -15.92 -4.95
C LEU A 242 -7.84 -14.47 -4.80
N ALA A 243 -7.87 -13.94 -3.57
CA ALA A 243 -8.23 -12.54 -3.33
C ALA A 243 -7.25 -11.55 -3.99
N LEU A 244 -5.94 -11.83 -3.91
CA LEU A 244 -4.91 -11.03 -4.56
C LEU A 244 -5.00 -11.14 -6.10
N ALA A 245 -5.21 -12.33 -6.64
CA ALA A 245 -5.39 -12.55 -8.08
C ALA A 245 -6.64 -11.84 -8.61
N TRP A 246 -7.73 -11.89 -7.85
CA TRP A 246 -8.95 -11.17 -8.19
C TRP A 246 -8.70 -9.65 -8.28
N LEU A 247 -8.01 -9.06 -7.32
CA LEU A 247 -7.64 -7.65 -7.34
C LEU A 247 -6.79 -7.30 -8.57
N LEU A 248 -5.81 -8.14 -8.92
CA LEU A 248 -4.99 -7.94 -10.11
C LEU A 248 -5.79 -7.99 -11.41
N GLN A 249 -6.83 -8.85 -11.48
CA GLN A 249 -7.67 -8.97 -12.66
C GLN A 249 -8.79 -7.91 -12.69
N ARG A 250 -9.14 -7.31 -11.53
CA ARG A 250 -10.17 -6.27 -11.42
C ARG A 250 -9.82 -5.02 -12.22
N SER A 251 -8.56 -4.57 -12.19
CA SER A 251 -8.15 -3.39 -12.95
C SER A 251 -6.63 -3.34 -13.16
N PRO A 252 -6.16 -2.86 -14.33
CA PRO A 252 -4.72 -2.79 -14.64
C PRO A 252 -3.96 -1.76 -13.81
N ASN A 253 -4.61 -0.76 -13.22
CA ASN A 253 -4.00 0.27 -12.37
C ASN A 253 -3.90 -0.12 -10.89
N ILE A 254 -4.32 -1.33 -10.52
CA ILE A 254 -4.18 -1.82 -9.15
C ILE A 254 -2.75 -2.26 -8.88
N LEU A 255 -2.16 -1.70 -7.81
CA LEU A 255 -0.88 -2.09 -7.24
C LEU A 255 -1.12 -2.72 -5.87
N LEU A 256 -0.69 -3.96 -5.69
CA LEU A 256 -0.90 -4.70 -4.45
C LEU A 256 0.26 -4.54 -3.47
N ILE A 257 -0.08 -4.50 -2.19
CA ILE A 257 0.87 -4.37 -1.08
C ILE A 257 0.58 -5.39 0.02
N PRO A 258 0.49 -6.71 -0.30
CA PRO A 258 0.25 -7.71 0.73
C PRO A 258 1.40 -7.72 1.74
N GLY A 259 1.05 -7.64 3.04
CA GLY A 259 2.01 -7.61 4.13
C GLY A 259 2.13 -8.94 4.85
N THR A 260 3.34 -9.29 5.23
CA THR A 260 3.66 -10.46 6.07
C THR A 260 5.01 -10.29 6.75
N SER A 261 5.20 -10.99 7.88
CA SER A 261 6.51 -11.11 8.54
C SER A 261 7.18 -12.49 8.29
N SER A 262 6.63 -13.29 7.38
CA SER A 262 7.11 -14.65 7.06
C SER A 262 7.53 -14.75 5.59
N VAL A 263 8.75 -15.26 5.34
CA VAL A 263 9.24 -15.53 3.99
C VAL A 263 8.36 -16.54 3.24
N ALA A 264 7.84 -17.55 3.94
CA ALA A 264 6.93 -18.54 3.33
C ALA A 264 5.64 -17.88 2.85
N HIS A 265 5.00 -17.05 3.68
CA HIS A 265 3.80 -16.32 3.28
C HIS A 265 4.08 -15.24 2.22
N LEU A 266 5.28 -14.64 2.21
CA LEU A 266 5.67 -13.73 1.13
C LEU A 266 5.67 -14.47 -0.22
N ARG A 267 6.33 -15.62 -0.29
CA ARG A 267 6.38 -16.43 -1.51
C ARG A 267 4.98 -16.87 -1.94
N GLU A 268 4.15 -17.30 -0.99
CA GLU A 268 2.74 -17.64 -1.24
C GLU A 268 1.97 -16.44 -1.84
N ASN A 269 2.11 -15.25 -1.27
CA ASN A 269 1.46 -14.04 -1.78
C ASN A 269 1.92 -13.70 -3.21
N LEU A 270 3.23 -13.82 -3.49
CA LEU A 270 3.78 -13.52 -4.83
C LEU A 270 3.28 -14.51 -5.90
N GLU A 271 3.05 -15.77 -5.54
CA GLU A 271 2.47 -16.77 -6.44
C GLU A 271 1.02 -16.42 -6.87
N ALA A 272 0.31 -15.55 -6.17
CA ALA A 272 -1.00 -15.03 -6.60
C ALA A 272 -0.95 -14.39 -7.99
N SER A 273 0.20 -13.85 -8.39
CA SER A 273 0.41 -13.27 -9.72
C SER A 273 0.26 -14.28 -10.87
N LYS A 274 0.32 -15.58 -10.57
CA LYS A 274 0.21 -16.69 -11.55
C LYS A 274 -1.19 -17.32 -11.57
N VAL A 275 -2.07 -16.95 -10.65
CA VAL A 275 -3.43 -17.52 -10.57
C VAL A 275 -4.32 -16.86 -11.62
N GLU A 276 -4.71 -17.64 -12.61
CA GLU A 276 -5.71 -17.25 -13.62
C GLU A 276 -7.10 -17.63 -13.13
N ILE A 277 -7.99 -16.64 -12.98
CA ILE A 277 -9.35 -16.88 -12.50
C ILE A 277 -10.28 -16.97 -13.70
N PRO A 278 -10.99 -18.12 -13.92
CA PRO A 278 -11.97 -18.25 -14.98
C PRO A 278 -13.13 -17.25 -14.83
N ARG A 279 -13.69 -16.77 -15.94
CA ARG A 279 -14.80 -15.78 -15.93
C ARG A 279 -15.99 -16.17 -15.05
N LYS A 280 -16.33 -17.46 -15.00
CA LYS A 280 -17.40 -17.96 -14.14
C LYS A 280 -17.10 -17.69 -12.67
N VAL A 281 -15.88 -18.03 -12.24
CA VAL A 281 -15.44 -17.83 -10.84
C VAL A 281 -15.35 -16.34 -10.51
N ILE A 282 -14.91 -15.48 -11.44
CA ILE A 282 -14.96 -14.02 -11.26
C ILE A 282 -16.40 -13.56 -10.97
N GLY A 283 -17.40 -14.06 -11.74
CA GLY A 283 -18.80 -13.73 -11.51
C GLY A 283 -19.31 -14.16 -10.13
N ASP A 284 -18.91 -15.33 -9.65
CA ASP A 284 -19.26 -15.81 -8.32
C ASP A 284 -18.62 -14.94 -7.23
N LEU A 285 -17.34 -14.58 -7.37
CA LEU A 285 -16.63 -13.68 -6.45
C LEU A 285 -17.22 -12.26 -6.46
N ASP A 286 -17.61 -11.75 -7.62
CA ASP A 286 -18.23 -10.43 -7.74
C ASP A 286 -19.60 -10.33 -7.04
N SER A 287 -20.23 -11.46 -6.78
CA SER A 287 -21.49 -11.51 -6.01
C SER A 287 -21.29 -11.27 -4.52
N LEU A 288 -20.07 -11.41 -3.99
CA LEU A 288 -19.77 -11.25 -2.55
C LEU A 288 -19.84 -9.79 -2.08
N GLY A 289 -19.61 -8.83 -2.95
CA GLY A 289 -19.58 -7.41 -2.63
C GLY A 289 -20.87 -6.64 -2.95
N ARG A 290 -21.96 -7.35 -3.25
CA ARG A 290 -23.27 -6.75 -3.61
C ARG A 290 -24.25 -6.77 -2.47
#